data_ac93fadb93eaad96db3f9b5e33dd408a
#
_entry.id   ac93fadb93eaad96db3f9b5e33dd408a
#
_cell.length_a   1.000
_cell.length_b   1.000
_cell.length_c   1.000
_cell.angle_alpha   90.00
_cell.angle_beta   90.00
_cell.angle_gamma   90.00
#
_symmetry.space_group_name_H-M   'P 1'
#
loop_
_entity.id
_entity.type
_entity.pdbx_description
1 polymer ?
#
loop_
_entity_poly.entity_id
_entity_poly.type
_entity_poly.pdbx_seq_one_letter_code
_entity_poly.pdbx_strand_id
1 'polypeptide(L)'
;MQLKHRWVIENGDLDTLSARASEVSDEHLEKVRSAAGCDDLATIVYTSGTTGRPKGCALTHGHFLNLSVNTKMVEPEIANSRNSSILFLPLAHVLARLIQVLALDAGLVIGHSPNIKNLAADLDSFKPTMLLVVPRVFEKVYEGAMAKAAKGGKFNKSLFERSTDIAVRWSQAKVEG
;
A
#
# COMPACT_ATOMS: atom_id res chain seq x y z
N MET A 1 -21.53 -21.67 9.60
CA MET A 1 -21.15 -20.65 10.61
C MET A 1 -22.10 -19.47 10.40
N GLN A 2 -22.88 -19.09 11.43
CA GLN A 2 -23.78 -17.92 11.33
C GLN A 2 -23.03 -16.70 11.84
N LEU A 3 -23.15 -15.58 11.10
CA LEU A 3 -22.63 -14.28 11.57
C LEU A 3 -23.44 -13.83 12.79
N LYS A 4 -22.76 -13.50 13.89
CA LYS A 4 -23.40 -12.96 15.10
C LYS A 4 -23.77 -11.47 14.93
N HIS A 5 -22.94 -10.73 14.22
CA HIS A 5 -23.14 -9.29 13.97
C HIS A 5 -22.76 -8.95 12.52
N ARG A 6 -23.46 -7.97 11.98
CA ARG A 6 -23.17 -7.37 10.65
C ARG A 6 -23.20 -5.86 10.80
N TRP A 7 -22.16 -5.20 10.36
CA TRP A 7 -22.00 -3.76 10.38
C TRP A 7 -21.85 -3.26 8.96
N VAL A 8 -22.63 -2.23 8.59
CA VAL A 8 -22.63 -1.65 7.24
C VAL A 8 -22.27 -0.17 7.37
N ILE A 9 -21.16 0.22 6.76
CA ILE A 9 -20.59 1.58 6.88
C ILE A 9 -21.61 2.62 6.39
N GLU A 10 -22.27 2.36 5.27
CA GLU A 10 -23.24 3.25 4.64
C GLU A 10 -24.49 3.48 5.50
N ASN A 11 -24.77 2.60 6.46
CA ASN A 11 -25.89 2.73 7.38
C ASN A 11 -25.54 3.50 8.67
N GLY A 12 -24.30 3.98 8.81
CA GLY A 12 -23.83 4.60 10.06
C GLY A 12 -23.55 3.60 11.19
N ASP A 13 -23.43 2.31 10.89
CA ASP A 13 -23.22 1.27 11.92
C ASP A 13 -21.88 1.42 12.64
N LEU A 14 -20.91 2.18 12.08
CA LEU A 14 -19.65 2.48 12.76
C LEU A 14 -19.87 3.33 14.02
N ASP A 15 -20.81 4.28 14.00
CA ASP A 15 -21.15 5.09 15.16
C ASP A 15 -21.79 4.22 16.25
N THR A 16 -22.66 3.31 15.83
CA THR A 16 -23.28 2.32 16.73
C THR A 16 -22.23 1.40 17.35
N LEU A 17 -21.25 0.93 16.56
CA LEU A 17 -20.14 0.12 17.04
C LEU A 17 -19.25 0.89 18.02
N SER A 18 -18.96 2.18 17.70
CA SER A 18 -18.17 3.06 18.56
C SER A 18 -18.86 3.33 19.90
N ALA A 19 -20.18 3.53 19.89
CA ALA A 19 -20.95 3.73 21.12
C ALA A 19 -20.89 2.55 22.08
N ARG A 20 -20.63 1.34 21.58
CA ARG A 20 -20.45 0.15 22.40
C ARG A 20 -19.04 0.00 23.02
N ALA A 21 -18.12 0.93 22.74
CA ALA A 21 -16.77 0.86 23.31
C ALA A 21 -16.78 0.84 24.85
N SER A 22 -17.74 1.49 25.49
CA SER A 22 -17.91 1.48 26.96
C SER A 22 -18.27 0.11 27.54
N GLU A 23 -18.72 -0.84 26.71
CA GLU A 23 -19.03 -2.23 27.13
C GLU A 23 -17.78 -3.09 27.26
N VAL A 24 -16.61 -2.61 26.79
CA VAL A 24 -15.36 -3.35 26.72
C VAL A 24 -14.33 -2.72 27.66
N SER A 25 -13.83 -3.47 28.63
CA SER A 25 -12.75 -3.01 29.50
C SER A 25 -11.38 -3.07 28.80
N ASP A 26 -10.46 -2.20 29.20
CA ASP A 26 -9.07 -2.19 28.71
C ASP A 26 -8.37 -3.54 28.95
N GLU A 27 -8.67 -4.19 30.08
CA GLU A 27 -8.13 -5.52 30.40
C GLU A 27 -8.63 -6.59 29.39
N HIS A 28 -9.92 -6.53 29.03
CA HIS A 28 -10.48 -7.45 28.03
C HIS A 28 -9.87 -7.20 26.66
N LEU A 29 -9.72 -5.93 26.27
CA LEU A 29 -9.10 -5.51 25.01
C LEU A 29 -7.65 -6.03 24.93
N GLU A 30 -6.86 -5.85 26.00
CA GLU A 30 -5.48 -6.33 26.07
C GLU A 30 -5.39 -7.85 26.00
N LYS A 31 -6.28 -8.56 26.67
CA LYS A 31 -6.36 -10.01 26.60
C LYS A 31 -6.65 -10.52 25.18
N VAL A 32 -7.58 -9.87 24.47
CA VAL A 32 -7.90 -10.24 23.08
C VAL A 32 -6.74 -9.88 22.15
N ARG A 33 -6.13 -8.70 22.31
CA ARG A 33 -5.01 -8.23 21.53
C ARG A 33 -3.79 -9.15 21.62
N SER A 34 -3.48 -9.64 22.83
CA SER A 34 -2.33 -10.52 23.10
C SER A 34 -2.60 -12.00 22.86
N ALA A 35 -3.82 -12.38 22.48
CA ALA A 35 -4.17 -13.79 22.26
C ALA A 35 -3.62 -14.35 20.94
N ALA A 36 -3.36 -13.51 19.95
CA ALA A 36 -2.86 -13.95 18.64
C ALA A 36 -1.33 -14.06 18.63
N GLY A 37 -0.81 -15.22 18.24
CA GLY A 37 0.61 -15.49 18.03
C GLY A 37 1.01 -15.42 16.55
N CYS A 38 2.31 -15.61 16.28
CA CYS A 38 2.85 -15.57 14.92
C CYS A 38 2.25 -16.63 13.98
N ASP A 39 1.87 -17.78 14.50
CA ASP A 39 1.32 -18.88 13.70
C ASP A 39 -0.19 -18.77 13.47
N ASP A 40 -0.85 -17.83 14.15
CA ASP A 40 -2.27 -17.62 13.97
C ASP A 40 -2.58 -16.95 12.63
N LEU A 41 -3.77 -17.28 12.08
CA LEU A 41 -4.25 -16.77 10.83
C LEU A 41 -4.53 -15.26 10.91
N ALA A 42 -3.80 -14.46 10.14
CA ALA A 42 -4.02 -13.03 10.04
C ALA A 42 -5.05 -12.69 8.95
N THR A 43 -4.98 -13.34 7.79
CA THR A 43 -5.86 -13.05 6.65
C THR A 43 -5.86 -14.17 5.63
N ILE A 44 -6.93 -14.19 4.81
CA ILE A 44 -6.99 -15.02 3.61
C ILE A 44 -7.11 -14.11 2.39
N VAL A 45 -6.13 -14.20 1.50
CA VAL A 45 -6.13 -13.44 0.24
C VAL A 45 -6.54 -14.37 -0.89
N TYR A 46 -7.63 -14.04 -1.57
CA TYR A 46 -8.11 -14.82 -2.71
C TYR A 46 -7.40 -14.39 -3.99
N THR A 47 -6.91 -15.38 -4.74
CA THR A 47 -6.32 -15.19 -6.06
C THR A 47 -7.20 -15.87 -7.12
N SER A 48 -7.27 -15.29 -8.32
CA SER A 48 -7.89 -15.92 -9.48
C SER A 48 -6.99 -17.08 -9.92
N GLY A 49 -7.25 -18.28 -9.41
CA GLY A 49 -6.47 -19.46 -9.80
C GLY A 49 -6.54 -19.73 -11.30
N THR A 50 -5.49 -20.31 -11.88
CA THR A 50 -5.43 -20.75 -13.27
C THR A 50 -6.50 -21.79 -13.64
N THR A 51 -7.16 -22.40 -12.65
CA THR A 51 -8.20 -23.43 -12.80
C THR A 51 -9.64 -22.88 -12.73
N GLY A 52 -9.83 -21.55 -12.78
CA GLY A 52 -11.14 -20.91 -12.83
C GLY A 52 -11.85 -20.72 -11.48
N ARG A 53 -11.47 -21.42 -10.42
CA ARG A 53 -11.99 -21.19 -9.06
C ARG A 53 -11.01 -20.39 -8.23
N PRO A 54 -11.44 -19.30 -7.56
CA PRO A 54 -10.57 -18.55 -6.66
C PRO A 54 -10.00 -19.44 -5.56
N LYS A 55 -8.70 -19.32 -5.31
CA LYS A 55 -7.99 -20.01 -4.23
C LYS A 55 -7.68 -19.03 -3.11
N GLY A 56 -8.02 -19.40 -1.87
CA GLY A 56 -7.67 -18.63 -0.67
C GLY A 56 -6.26 -18.97 -0.20
N CYS A 57 -5.38 -17.99 -0.21
CA CYS A 57 -4.06 -18.10 0.39
C CYS A 57 -4.14 -17.65 1.85
N ALA A 58 -3.94 -18.56 2.78
CA ALA A 58 -3.92 -18.29 4.21
C ALA A 58 -2.56 -17.70 4.62
N LEU A 59 -2.58 -16.52 5.21
CA LEU A 59 -1.39 -15.82 5.69
C LEU A 59 -1.49 -15.62 7.20
N THR A 60 -0.43 -16.00 7.92
CA THR A 60 -0.32 -15.82 9.37
C THR A 60 0.26 -14.45 9.73
N HIS A 61 0.15 -14.06 10.99
CA HIS A 61 0.80 -12.86 11.51
C HIS A 61 2.32 -12.91 11.29
N GLY A 62 2.93 -14.08 11.48
CA GLY A 62 4.37 -14.29 11.29
C GLY A 62 4.85 -14.02 9.87
N HIS A 63 4.05 -14.32 8.83
CA HIS A 63 4.42 -14.01 7.46
C HIS A 63 4.64 -12.51 7.23
N PHE A 64 3.74 -11.67 7.76
CA PHE A 64 3.87 -10.22 7.64
C PHE A 64 4.99 -9.67 8.50
N LEU A 65 5.13 -10.14 9.75
CA LEU A 65 6.19 -9.69 10.66
C LEU A 65 7.57 -10.04 10.12
N ASN A 66 7.78 -11.27 9.67
CA ASN A 66 9.07 -11.68 9.09
C ASN A 66 9.45 -10.82 7.89
N LEU A 67 8.48 -10.54 7.01
CA LEU A 67 8.73 -9.70 5.85
C LEU A 67 9.05 -8.26 6.26
N SER A 68 8.36 -7.71 7.25
CA SER A 68 8.63 -6.37 7.78
C SER A 68 10.02 -6.28 8.43
N VAL A 69 10.37 -7.25 9.28
CA VAL A 69 11.70 -7.31 9.93
C VAL A 69 12.81 -7.40 8.88
N ASN A 70 12.67 -8.29 7.90
CA ASN A 70 13.65 -8.44 6.84
C ASN A 70 13.78 -7.15 6.00
N THR A 71 12.67 -6.48 5.69
CA THR A 71 12.72 -5.19 4.98
C THR A 71 13.48 -4.13 5.77
N LYS A 72 13.26 -4.03 7.07
CA LYS A 72 14.01 -3.10 7.93
C LYS A 72 15.51 -3.42 8.00
N MET A 73 15.88 -4.69 7.91
CA MET A 73 17.28 -5.12 7.93
C MET A 73 17.99 -4.84 6.59
N VAL A 74 17.31 -5.09 5.48
CA VAL A 74 17.91 -4.97 4.13
C VAL A 74 17.84 -3.53 3.62
N GLU A 75 16.75 -2.81 3.93
CA GLU A 75 16.46 -1.47 3.44
C GLU A 75 16.16 -0.51 4.61
N PRO A 76 17.10 -0.31 5.55
CA PRO A 76 16.88 0.53 6.74
C PRO A 76 16.65 2.01 6.40
N GLU A 77 17.14 2.45 5.24
CA GLU A 77 16.92 3.82 4.76
C GLU A 77 15.47 4.05 4.31
N ILE A 78 14.79 3.00 3.87
CA ILE A 78 13.39 3.03 3.42
C ILE A 78 12.45 2.77 4.60
N ALA A 79 12.71 1.74 5.38
CA ALA A 79 11.84 1.25 6.45
C ALA A 79 12.15 1.89 7.80
N ASN A 80 11.84 3.18 7.96
CA ASN A 80 12.04 3.92 9.20
C ASN A 80 11.02 5.07 9.37
N SER A 81 10.91 5.62 10.58
CA SER A 81 9.93 6.64 10.96
C SER A 81 10.13 8.03 10.32
N ARG A 82 11.25 8.27 9.63
CA ARG A 82 11.48 9.53 8.90
C ARG A 82 10.82 9.54 7.53
N ASN A 83 10.36 8.38 7.08
CA ASN A 83 9.78 8.21 5.76
C ASN A 83 8.24 8.27 5.79
N SER A 84 7.71 8.62 4.64
CA SER A 84 6.27 8.65 4.39
C SER A 84 5.95 7.99 3.05
N SER A 85 4.76 7.39 2.95
CA SER A 85 4.27 6.75 1.73
C SER A 85 2.78 6.99 1.54
N ILE A 86 2.27 6.78 0.32
CA ILE A 86 0.83 6.77 0.03
C ILE A 86 0.37 5.35 -0.24
N LEU A 87 -0.63 4.92 0.49
CA LEU A 87 -1.34 3.67 0.27
C LEU A 87 -2.59 3.93 -0.60
N PHE A 88 -2.53 3.52 -1.85
CA PHE A 88 -3.60 3.64 -2.84
C PHE A 88 -4.03 2.29 -3.41
N LEU A 89 -3.25 1.24 -3.12
CA LEU A 89 -3.57 -0.12 -3.52
C LEU A 89 -4.67 -0.69 -2.60
N PRO A 90 -5.65 -1.43 -3.15
CA PRO A 90 -6.67 -2.08 -2.33
C PRO A 90 -6.05 -3.07 -1.35
N LEU A 91 -6.50 -3.06 -0.09
CA LEU A 91 -6.05 -4.01 0.95
C LEU A 91 -6.44 -5.48 0.66
N ALA A 92 -7.24 -5.72 -0.38
CA ALA A 92 -7.47 -7.06 -0.92
C ALA A 92 -6.20 -7.68 -1.55
N HIS A 93 -5.23 -6.85 -1.95
CA HIS A 93 -3.94 -7.30 -2.45
C HIS A 93 -2.91 -7.39 -1.32
N VAL A 94 -2.14 -8.48 -1.31
CA VAL A 94 -1.11 -8.75 -0.29
C VAL A 94 -0.07 -7.63 -0.19
N LEU A 95 0.32 -7.01 -1.31
CA LEU A 95 1.29 -5.90 -1.33
C LEU A 95 0.81 -4.69 -0.53
N ALA A 96 -0.47 -4.32 -0.63
CA ALA A 96 -1.04 -3.22 0.14
C ALA A 96 -1.03 -3.51 1.64
N ARG A 97 -1.33 -4.75 2.03
CA ARG A 97 -1.26 -5.19 3.44
C ARG A 97 0.17 -5.18 3.96
N LEU A 98 1.14 -5.58 3.14
CA LEU A 98 2.55 -5.50 3.50
C LEU A 98 2.96 -4.06 3.80
N ILE A 99 2.61 -3.10 2.93
CA ILE A 99 2.91 -1.68 3.14
C ILE A 99 2.30 -1.19 4.46
N GLN A 100 1.06 -1.59 4.74
CA GLN A 100 0.37 -1.22 5.96
C GLN A 100 1.08 -1.77 7.21
N VAL A 101 1.45 -3.05 7.20
CA VAL A 101 2.16 -3.67 8.33
C VAL A 101 3.56 -3.08 8.50
N LEU A 102 4.30 -2.90 7.40
CA LEU A 102 5.62 -2.26 7.43
C LEU A 102 5.54 -0.83 8.00
N ALA A 103 4.51 -0.09 7.61
CA ALA A 103 4.33 1.27 8.11
C ALA A 103 4.10 1.31 9.62
N LEU A 104 3.27 0.40 10.14
CA LEU A 104 3.03 0.29 11.58
C LEU A 104 4.29 -0.13 12.34
N ASP A 105 5.01 -1.14 11.84
CA ASP A 105 6.19 -1.71 12.51
C ASP A 105 7.43 -0.79 12.41
N ALA A 106 7.59 -0.06 11.33
CA ALA A 106 8.70 0.88 11.12
C ALA A 106 8.37 2.33 11.51
N GLY A 107 7.12 2.62 11.88
CA GLY A 107 6.66 3.96 12.24
C GLY A 107 6.55 4.94 11.06
N LEU A 108 6.35 4.45 9.82
CA LEU A 108 6.19 5.31 8.65
C LEU A 108 4.88 6.10 8.71
N VAL A 109 4.91 7.31 8.18
CA VAL A 109 3.69 8.10 7.97
C VAL A 109 3.00 7.62 6.69
N ILE A 110 1.73 7.21 6.79
CA ILE A 110 0.94 6.73 5.64
C ILE A 110 -0.19 7.70 5.33
N GLY A 111 -0.17 8.24 4.10
CA GLY A 111 -1.32 8.87 3.48
C GLY A 111 -2.21 7.82 2.79
N HIS A 112 -3.52 7.97 2.87
CA HIS A 112 -4.46 7.10 2.17
C HIS A 112 -5.09 7.82 0.99
N SER A 113 -4.96 7.22 -0.22
CA SER A 113 -5.62 7.70 -1.43
C SER A 113 -6.69 6.68 -1.85
N PRO A 114 -7.99 7.01 -1.67
CA PRO A 114 -9.07 6.06 -1.95
C PRO A 114 -9.35 5.88 -3.45
N ASN A 115 -8.86 6.80 -4.29
CA ASN A 115 -9.14 6.78 -5.71
C ASN A 115 -7.87 7.00 -6.53
N ILE A 116 -7.46 5.97 -7.26
CA ILE A 116 -6.26 6.00 -8.11
C ILE A 116 -6.29 7.13 -9.16
N LYS A 117 -7.47 7.65 -9.52
CA LYS A 117 -7.58 8.79 -10.46
C LYS A 117 -7.05 10.08 -9.84
N ASN A 118 -7.08 10.19 -8.53
CA ASN A 118 -6.60 11.37 -7.79
C ASN A 118 -5.13 11.22 -7.37
N LEU A 119 -4.51 10.05 -7.59
CA LEU A 119 -3.17 9.74 -7.11
C LEU A 119 -2.15 10.82 -7.43
N ALA A 120 -2.19 11.41 -8.63
CA ALA A 120 -1.25 12.46 -9.02
C ALA A 120 -1.40 13.73 -8.16
N ALA A 121 -2.63 14.14 -7.86
CA ALA A 121 -2.91 15.28 -6.98
C ALA A 121 -2.54 14.96 -5.51
N ASP A 122 -2.82 13.74 -5.06
CA ASP A 122 -2.48 13.28 -3.72
C ASP A 122 -0.96 13.20 -3.53
N LEU A 123 -0.21 12.74 -4.54
CA LEU A 123 1.26 12.74 -4.54
C LEU A 123 1.82 14.17 -4.47
N ASP A 124 1.23 15.11 -5.22
CA ASP A 124 1.68 16.50 -5.24
C ASP A 124 1.43 17.20 -3.88
N SER A 125 0.30 16.92 -3.24
CA SER A 125 -0.06 17.51 -1.96
C SER A 125 0.66 16.88 -0.76
N PHE A 126 0.75 15.54 -0.72
CA PHE A 126 1.34 14.81 0.40
C PHE A 126 2.87 14.72 0.31
N LYS A 127 3.44 14.69 -0.91
CA LYS A 127 4.89 14.59 -1.19
C LYS A 127 5.58 13.47 -0.42
N PRO A 128 5.17 12.21 -0.64
CA PRO A 128 5.77 11.08 0.08
C PRO A 128 7.26 10.97 -0.22
N THR A 129 8.05 10.52 0.75
CA THR A 129 9.50 10.28 0.58
C THR A 129 9.78 8.99 -0.19
N MET A 130 8.84 8.03 -0.14
CA MET A 130 8.94 6.77 -0.86
C MET A 130 7.56 6.34 -1.40
N LEU A 131 7.58 5.52 -2.43
CA LEU A 131 6.36 4.96 -3.01
C LEU A 131 6.61 3.53 -3.47
N LEU A 132 5.85 2.58 -2.91
CA LEU A 132 5.86 1.20 -3.37
C LEU A 132 4.71 0.99 -4.37
N VAL A 133 5.07 0.71 -5.61
CA VAL A 133 4.13 0.59 -6.73
C VAL A 133 4.41 -0.62 -7.59
N VAL A 134 3.40 -1.05 -8.31
CA VAL A 134 3.56 -2.05 -9.39
C VAL A 134 3.94 -1.36 -10.71
N PRO A 135 4.65 -2.04 -11.62
CA PRO A 135 5.14 -1.44 -12.88
C PRO A 135 4.05 -0.69 -13.68
N ARG A 136 2.84 -1.21 -13.69
CA ARG A 136 1.69 -0.59 -14.38
C ARG A 136 1.36 0.82 -13.91
N VAL A 137 1.69 1.17 -12.67
CA VAL A 137 1.49 2.53 -12.15
C VAL A 137 2.52 3.49 -12.76
N PHE A 138 3.78 3.07 -12.87
CA PHE A 138 4.81 3.86 -13.54
C PHE A 138 4.48 4.11 -15.01
N GLU A 139 3.99 3.07 -15.73
CA GLU A 139 3.54 3.24 -17.12
C GLU A 139 2.46 4.32 -17.23
N LYS A 140 1.44 4.28 -16.37
CA LYS A 140 0.35 5.28 -16.36
C LYS A 140 0.84 6.68 -16.01
N VAL A 141 1.75 6.81 -15.07
CA VAL A 141 2.34 8.12 -14.71
C VAL A 141 3.12 8.67 -15.90
N TYR A 142 3.92 7.84 -16.56
CA TYR A 142 4.67 8.22 -17.76
C TYR A 142 3.75 8.63 -18.90
N GLU A 143 2.72 7.82 -19.22
CA GLU A 143 1.71 8.14 -20.25
C GLU A 143 1.02 9.48 -19.96
N GLY A 144 0.65 9.72 -18.69
CA GLY A 144 0.03 10.97 -18.24
C GLY A 144 0.96 12.18 -18.40
N ALA A 145 2.24 12.03 -18.04
CA ALA A 145 3.24 13.09 -18.19
C ALA A 145 3.52 13.40 -19.68
N MET A 146 3.64 12.36 -20.50
CA MET A 146 3.79 12.49 -21.96
C MET A 146 2.60 13.22 -22.58
N ALA A 147 1.37 12.84 -22.21
CA ALA A 147 0.15 13.50 -22.70
C ALA A 147 0.09 14.98 -22.29
N LYS A 148 0.51 15.32 -21.06
CA LYS A 148 0.60 16.70 -20.57
C LYS A 148 1.65 17.50 -21.35
N ALA A 149 2.83 16.92 -21.60
CA ALA A 149 3.88 17.54 -22.40
C ALA A 149 3.42 17.79 -23.84
N ALA A 150 2.71 16.83 -24.46
CA ALA A 150 2.17 16.97 -25.81
C ALA A 150 1.14 18.11 -25.94
N LYS A 151 0.29 18.30 -24.90
CA LYS A 151 -0.65 19.44 -24.84
C LYS A 151 0.05 20.80 -24.77
N GLY A 152 1.25 20.85 -24.20
CA GLY A 152 2.10 22.05 -24.15
C GLY A 152 2.82 22.41 -25.48
N GLY A 153 2.56 21.63 -26.54
CA GLY A 153 3.11 21.87 -27.88
C GLY A 153 4.31 20.98 -28.24
N LYS A 154 4.72 21.06 -29.50
CA LYS A 154 5.80 20.21 -30.07
C LYS A 154 7.13 20.31 -29.30
N PHE A 155 7.48 21.52 -28.86
CA PHE A 155 8.71 21.77 -28.12
C PHE A 155 8.72 21.04 -26.77
N ASN A 156 7.65 21.16 -25.99
CA ASN A 156 7.54 20.49 -24.68
C ASN A 156 7.54 18.96 -24.81
N LYS A 157 6.87 18.45 -25.86
CA LYS A 157 6.89 17.02 -26.16
C LYS A 157 8.31 16.53 -26.46
N SER A 158 9.01 17.19 -27.37
CA SER A 158 10.39 16.86 -27.77
C SER A 158 11.36 16.96 -26.58
N LEU A 159 11.19 17.97 -25.71
CA LEU A 159 11.99 18.11 -24.49
C LEU A 159 11.76 16.96 -23.53
N PHE A 160 10.52 16.55 -23.33
CA PHE A 160 10.16 15.41 -22.47
C PHE A 160 10.77 14.11 -23.00
N GLU A 161 10.62 13.82 -24.30
CA GLU A 161 11.17 12.61 -24.94
C GLU A 161 12.70 12.58 -24.81
N ARG A 162 13.39 13.70 -25.06
CA ARG A 162 14.84 13.80 -24.91
C ARG A 162 15.30 13.62 -23.46
N SER A 163 14.58 14.19 -22.48
CA SER A 163 14.88 14.03 -21.07
C SER A 163 14.73 12.58 -20.62
N THR A 164 13.69 11.90 -21.12
CA THR A 164 13.47 10.46 -20.85
C THR A 164 14.60 9.61 -21.43
N ASP A 165 15.02 9.86 -22.66
CA ASP A 165 16.12 9.13 -23.31
C ASP A 165 17.44 9.30 -22.52
N ILE A 166 17.74 10.52 -22.07
CA ILE A 166 18.91 10.79 -21.22
C ILE A 166 18.80 10.02 -19.90
N ALA A 167 17.64 10.02 -19.24
CA ALA A 167 17.43 9.32 -17.98
C ALA A 167 17.62 7.81 -18.12
N VAL A 168 17.11 7.21 -19.20
CA VAL A 168 17.28 5.79 -19.51
C VAL A 168 18.75 5.44 -19.72
N ARG A 169 19.47 6.22 -20.55
CA ARG A 169 20.90 6.00 -20.79
C ARG A 169 21.75 6.14 -19.51
N TRP A 170 21.43 7.13 -18.69
CA TRP A 170 22.10 7.30 -17.41
C TRP A 170 21.88 6.11 -16.47
N SER A 171 20.63 5.61 -16.39
CA SER A 171 20.30 4.44 -15.59
C SER A 171 21.05 3.18 -16.08
N GLN A 172 21.12 2.97 -17.40
CA GLN A 172 21.85 1.84 -18.00
C GLN A 172 23.36 1.92 -17.69
N ALA A 173 23.96 3.08 -17.89
CA ALA A 173 25.38 3.27 -17.59
C ALA A 173 25.73 3.07 -16.11
N LYS A 174 24.78 3.36 -15.20
CA LYS A 174 25.00 3.12 -13.75
C LYS A 174 24.90 1.65 -13.36
N VAL A 175 24.19 0.83 -14.13
CA VAL A 175 24.07 -0.63 -13.88
C VAL A 175 25.26 -1.39 -14.48
N GLU A 176 25.86 -0.88 -15.54
CA GLU A 176 26.99 -1.50 -16.25
C GLU A 176 28.38 -1.14 -15.66
N GLY A 177 28.47 -0.10 -14.83
CA GLY A 177 29.71 0.37 -14.18
C GLY A 177 29.73 0.11 -12.67
#